data_5b2fb35a97ac1662c41c7751c8d89d71
#
_entry.id   5b2fb35a97ac1662c41c7751c8d89d71
#
_cell.length_a   1.000
_cell.length_b   1.000
_cell.length_c   1.000
_cell.angle_alpha   90.00
_cell.angle_beta   90.00
_cell.angle_gamma   90.00
#
_symmetry.space_group_name_H-M   'P 1'
#
loop_
_entity.id
_entity.type
_entity.pdbx_description
1 polymer ?
#
loop_
_entity_poly.entity_id
_entity_poly.type
_entity_poly.pdbx_seq_one_letter_code
_entity_poly.pdbx_strand_id
1 'polypeptide(L)'
;MFPDFLPATVQQLSEETSIQQAEAIQRLEVQVQLQGGELPIPTTYTCRGEGGTPILLLHGFDSSVLEFRRLQPLLAQSQETWAVDLLGFGFTERLPQSSFSPEAIKAHLYGFWQQAIARPVILVGASMGGAAAIDFALTYPESVERLVLLDSAGIANGPVLGKYLFPPFDSLAANFLRRPGVRNQISYSAYFDKSLNSADARCCAALHLDCAGWKQALIKFTKSGGFPSFASQLRQLDLPSLIIWGEEDRILGTKDAERFRKGLVNSQLVWVPSCGHVPHLECAEKTRQAIERFLGEEGNS
;
A
#
# COMPACT_ATOMS: atom_id res chain seq x y z
N MET A 1 2.78 -4.82 23.65
CA MET A 1 4.22 -5.21 23.52
C MET A 1 4.53 -5.44 22.07
N PHE A 2 5.60 -4.86 21.55
CA PHE A 2 5.96 -5.00 20.13
C PHE A 2 6.45 -6.41 19.81
N PRO A 3 6.11 -6.95 18.62
CA PRO A 3 6.68 -8.19 18.11
C PRO A 3 8.21 -8.15 18.06
N ASP A 4 8.88 -9.23 18.40
CA ASP A 4 10.34 -9.35 18.52
C ASP A 4 11.08 -9.26 17.17
N PHE A 5 10.38 -9.56 16.07
CA PHE A 5 10.93 -9.44 14.71
C PHE A 5 10.95 -8.02 14.16
N LEU A 6 10.32 -7.05 14.84
CA LEU A 6 10.39 -5.64 14.44
C LEU A 6 11.76 -5.03 14.82
N PRO A 7 12.26 -4.09 14.02
CA PRO A 7 13.49 -3.38 14.37
C PRO A 7 13.40 -2.71 15.75
N ALA A 8 14.51 -2.69 16.50
CA ALA A 8 14.55 -2.11 17.84
C ALA A 8 14.13 -0.62 17.88
N THR A 9 14.27 0.07 16.74
CA THR A 9 13.81 1.45 16.56
C THR A 9 12.30 1.63 16.72
N VAL A 10 11.50 0.56 16.74
CA VAL A 10 10.06 0.58 17.05
C VAL A 10 9.79 1.21 18.43
N GLN A 11 10.73 1.11 19.38
CA GLN A 11 10.64 1.73 20.70
C GLN A 11 10.63 3.28 20.65
N GLN A 12 10.93 3.89 19.51
CA GLN A 12 10.91 5.33 19.31
C GLN A 12 9.53 5.87 18.89
N LEU A 13 8.57 4.98 18.62
CA LEU A 13 7.19 5.38 18.34
C LEU A 13 6.59 6.08 19.56
N SER A 14 5.88 7.17 19.32
CA SER A 14 5.34 8.04 20.37
C SER A 14 3.86 8.41 20.18
N GLU A 15 3.33 8.32 18.95
CA GLU A 15 1.90 8.50 18.70
C GLU A 15 1.15 7.23 19.07
N GLU A 16 0.03 7.35 19.78
CA GLU A 16 -0.79 6.21 20.25
C GLU A 16 -1.21 5.29 19.09
N THR A 17 -1.64 5.88 17.97
CA THR A 17 -2.04 5.12 16.77
C THR A 17 -0.89 4.33 16.17
N SER A 18 0.35 4.86 16.24
CA SER A 18 1.55 4.19 15.74
C SER A 18 1.94 3.02 16.62
N ILE A 19 1.89 3.22 17.94
CA ILE A 19 2.18 2.19 18.94
C ILE A 19 1.17 1.04 18.81
N GLN A 20 -0.13 1.36 18.81
CA GLN A 20 -1.19 0.36 18.69
C GLN A 20 -1.11 -0.39 17.37
N GLN A 21 -0.76 0.29 16.26
CA GLN A 21 -0.59 -0.37 14.98
C GLN A 21 0.61 -1.34 14.99
N ALA A 22 1.73 -0.92 15.54
CA ALA A 22 2.93 -1.74 15.65
C ALA A 22 2.72 -2.96 16.57
N GLU A 23 1.99 -2.80 17.68
CA GLU A 23 1.65 -3.91 18.59
C GLU A 23 0.68 -4.92 17.97
N ALA A 24 -0.16 -4.49 17.02
CA ALA A 24 -1.11 -5.35 16.31
C ALA A 24 -0.49 -6.13 15.15
N ILE A 25 0.78 -5.88 14.83
CA ILE A 25 1.48 -6.56 13.73
C ILE A 25 1.64 -8.05 14.05
N GLN A 26 1.26 -8.88 13.10
CA GLN A 26 1.36 -10.33 13.14
C GLN A 26 2.13 -10.86 11.94
N ARG A 27 2.53 -12.14 11.99
CA ARG A 27 3.11 -12.88 10.87
C ARG A 27 2.31 -14.13 10.55
N LEU A 28 2.18 -14.40 9.25
CA LEU A 28 1.67 -15.64 8.69
C LEU A 28 2.70 -16.17 7.69
N GLU A 29 3.02 -17.45 7.73
CA GLU A 29 3.79 -18.09 6.68
C GLU A 29 2.89 -18.36 5.48
N VAL A 30 3.03 -17.53 4.44
CA VAL A 30 2.22 -17.59 3.22
C VAL A 30 2.93 -18.48 2.20
N GLN A 31 2.27 -19.53 1.74
CA GLN A 31 2.75 -20.37 0.65
C GLN A 31 2.50 -19.64 -0.69
N VAL A 32 3.57 -19.33 -1.39
CA VAL A 32 3.52 -18.55 -2.64
C VAL A 32 4.03 -19.38 -3.80
N GLN A 33 3.20 -19.52 -4.83
CA GLN A 33 3.61 -20.16 -6.07
C GLN A 33 4.38 -19.17 -6.94
N LEU A 34 5.68 -19.36 -7.08
CA LEU A 34 6.57 -18.57 -7.93
C LEU A 34 7.18 -19.43 -9.05
N GLN A 35 7.88 -18.82 -10.01
CA GLN A 35 8.48 -19.54 -11.15
C GLN A 35 9.45 -20.67 -10.74
N GLY A 36 10.01 -20.62 -9.52
CA GLY A 36 10.93 -21.64 -8.99
C GLY A 36 10.24 -22.72 -8.13
N GLY A 37 8.94 -22.73 -8.01
CA GLY A 37 8.16 -23.61 -7.14
C GLY A 37 7.46 -22.87 -6.00
N GLU A 38 6.93 -23.63 -5.05
CA GLU A 38 6.29 -23.11 -3.86
C GLU A 38 7.33 -22.60 -2.85
N LEU A 39 7.08 -21.42 -2.28
CA LEU A 39 7.99 -20.78 -1.34
C LEU A 39 7.22 -20.26 -0.13
N PRO A 40 7.54 -20.70 1.10
CA PRO A 40 6.97 -20.13 2.32
C PRO A 40 7.58 -18.77 2.61
N ILE A 41 6.74 -17.73 2.67
CA ILE A 41 7.17 -16.36 2.94
C ILE A 41 6.52 -15.88 4.25
N PRO A 42 7.30 -15.64 5.32
CA PRO A 42 6.80 -15.02 6.53
C PRO A 42 6.30 -13.60 6.22
N THR A 43 4.99 -13.47 6.13
CA THR A 43 4.28 -12.29 5.67
C THR A 43 3.72 -11.52 6.85
N THR A 44 3.98 -10.24 6.89
CA THR A 44 3.53 -9.34 7.95
C THR A 44 2.18 -8.72 7.59
N TYR A 45 1.28 -8.68 8.57
CA TYR A 45 -0.04 -8.09 8.41
C TYR A 45 -0.58 -7.56 9.74
N THR A 46 -1.66 -6.80 9.67
CA THR A 46 -2.53 -6.47 10.80
C THR A 46 -3.97 -6.81 10.45
N CYS A 47 -4.75 -7.26 11.44
CA CYS A 47 -6.18 -7.49 11.31
C CYS A 47 -6.89 -6.86 12.50
N ARG A 48 -7.97 -6.10 12.24
CA ARG A 48 -8.77 -5.42 13.25
C ARG A 48 -10.24 -5.45 12.86
N GLY A 49 -11.11 -5.33 13.87
CA GLY A 49 -12.56 -5.34 13.66
C GLY A 49 -13.10 -6.71 13.27
N GLU A 50 -14.38 -6.78 13.04
CA GLU A 50 -15.10 -7.99 12.65
C GLU A 50 -16.37 -7.64 11.84
N GLY A 51 -16.90 -8.60 11.12
CA GLY A 51 -18.13 -8.46 10.34
C GLY A 51 -17.97 -7.75 8.99
N GLY A 52 -19.04 -7.74 8.23
CA GLY A 52 -19.09 -7.15 6.88
C GLY A 52 -18.19 -7.84 5.84
N THR A 53 -18.10 -7.24 4.67
CA THR A 53 -17.13 -7.62 3.65
C THR A 53 -15.74 -7.14 4.09
N PRO A 54 -14.71 -8.03 4.15
CA PRO A 54 -13.39 -7.64 4.62
C PRO A 54 -12.78 -6.52 3.77
N ILE A 55 -12.17 -5.54 4.42
CA ILE A 55 -11.35 -4.53 3.76
C ILE A 55 -9.90 -4.99 3.77
N LEU A 56 -9.22 -4.99 2.61
CA LEU A 56 -7.79 -5.29 2.48
C LEU A 56 -7.04 -4.05 2.00
N LEU A 57 -6.14 -3.54 2.86
CA LEU A 57 -5.36 -2.32 2.65
C LEU A 57 -3.97 -2.65 2.11
N LEU A 58 -3.58 -2.04 0.99
CA LEU A 58 -2.28 -2.17 0.34
C LEU A 58 -1.53 -0.84 0.37
N HIS A 59 -0.37 -0.83 1.02
CA HIS A 59 0.46 0.36 1.23
C HIS A 59 1.21 0.83 -0.03
N GLY A 60 1.73 2.05 0.01
CA GLY A 60 2.50 2.68 -1.05
C GLY A 60 3.93 2.14 -1.20
N PHE A 61 4.67 2.75 -2.14
CA PHE A 61 6.05 2.39 -2.43
C PHE A 61 6.95 2.63 -1.21
N ASP A 62 7.80 1.63 -0.92
CA ASP A 62 8.80 1.67 0.15
C ASP A 62 8.19 2.08 1.51
N SER A 63 7.05 1.45 1.84
CA SER A 63 6.26 1.66 3.04
C SER A 63 5.92 0.32 3.74
N SER A 64 4.97 0.33 4.67
CA SER A 64 4.54 -0.84 5.45
C SER A 64 3.10 -0.68 5.95
N VAL A 65 2.58 -1.69 6.65
CA VAL A 65 1.26 -1.65 7.32
C VAL A 65 1.11 -0.47 8.30
N LEU A 66 2.21 0.13 8.76
CA LEU A 66 2.19 1.35 9.58
C LEU A 66 1.63 2.57 8.84
N GLU A 67 1.58 2.52 7.50
CA GLU A 67 0.95 3.56 6.69
C GLU A 67 -0.54 3.71 7.01
N PHE A 68 -1.19 2.64 7.44
CA PHE A 68 -2.63 2.66 7.76
C PHE A 68 -2.95 2.87 9.25
N ARG A 69 -1.97 3.26 10.07
CA ARG A 69 -2.12 3.43 11.53
C ARG A 69 -3.24 4.37 11.96
N ARG A 70 -3.63 5.32 11.09
CA ARG A 70 -4.74 6.25 11.38
C ARG A 70 -6.05 5.83 10.73
N LEU A 71 -6.03 5.24 9.53
CA LEU A 71 -7.24 4.84 8.81
C LEU A 71 -7.79 3.48 9.28
N GLN A 72 -6.93 2.47 9.45
CA GLN A 72 -7.37 1.11 9.77
C GLN A 72 -8.20 1.03 11.06
N PRO A 73 -7.81 1.67 12.18
CA PRO A 73 -8.62 1.64 13.40
C PRO A 73 -10.01 2.27 13.23
N LEU A 74 -10.16 3.23 12.33
CA LEU A 74 -11.45 3.88 12.04
C LEU A 74 -12.35 2.95 11.23
N LEU A 75 -11.85 2.32 10.17
CA LEU A 75 -12.59 1.37 9.36
C LEU A 75 -12.98 0.12 10.18
N ALA A 76 -12.10 -0.30 11.08
CA ALA A 76 -12.31 -1.47 11.94
C ALA A 76 -13.44 -1.31 12.98
N GLN A 77 -14.02 -0.12 13.11
CA GLN A 77 -15.21 0.09 13.94
C GLN A 77 -16.47 -0.55 13.34
N SER A 78 -16.50 -0.75 12.02
CA SER A 78 -17.67 -1.25 11.29
C SER A 78 -17.39 -2.43 10.37
N GLN A 79 -16.11 -2.72 10.06
CA GLN A 79 -15.70 -3.72 9.08
C GLN A 79 -14.47 -4.49 9.57
N GLU A 80 -14.41 -5.78 9.27
CA GLU A 80 -13.16 -6.53 9.36
C GLU A 80 -12.13 -5.92 8.41
N THR A 81 -11.00 -5.45 8.94
CA THR A 81 -10.03 -4.65 8.17
C THR A 81 -8.62 -5.21 8.31
N TRP A 82 -8.05 -5.63 7.21
CA TRP A 82 -6.71 -6.17 7.06
C TRP A 82 -5.79 -5.13 6.42
N ALA A 83 -4.52 -5.12 6.83
CA ALA A 83 -3.45 -4.47 6.08
C ALA A 83 -2.30 -5.48 5.95
N VAL A 84 -1.68 -5.58 4.77
CA VAL A 84 -0.61 -6.54 4.50
C VAL A 84 0.62 -5.83 3.96
N ASP A 85 1.81 -6.23 4.41
CA ASP A 85 3.07 -5.81 3.81
C ASP A 85 3.30 -6.56 2.50
N LEU A 86 3.35 -5.83 1.40
CA LEU A 86 3.60 -6.38 0.07
C LEU A 86 5.00 -7.01 -0.01
N LEU A 87 5.16 -8.06 -0.78
CA LEU A 87 6.43 -8.76 -0.98
C LEU A 87 7.54 -7.80 -1.40
N GLY A 88 8.66 -7.83 -0.65
CA GLY A 88 9.79 -6.92 -0.85
C GLY A 88 9.72 -5.63 -0.05
N PHE A 89 8.58 -5.33 0.59
CA PHE A 89 8.34 -4.12 1.37
C PHE A 89 7.99 -4.43 2.83
N GLY A 90 7.82 -3.38 3.62
CA GLY A 90 7.44 -3.47 5.02
C GLY A 90 8.34 -4.39 5.84
N PHE A 91 7.73 -5.23 6.66
CA PHE A 91 8.38 -6.20 7.53
C PHE A 91 8.20 -7.65 7.03
N THR A 92 7.55 -7.85 5.88
CA THR A 92 7.49 -9.14 5.17
C THR A 92 8.90 -9.59 4.81
N GLU A 93 9.21 -10.87 5.06
CA GLU A 93 10.56 -11.39 4.91
C GLU A 93 11.00 -11.40 3.44
N ARG A 94 12.25 -11.02 3.23
CA ARG A 94 12.85 -10.88 1.90
C ARG A 94 13.83 -12.01 1.67
N LEU A 95 13.29 -13.16 1.25
CA LEU A 95 14.11 -14.33 0.96
C LEU A 95 15.02 -14.06 -0.25
N PRO A 96 16.32 -14.39 -0.20
CA PRO A 96 17.29 -14.07 -1.27
C PRO A 96 16.89 -14.62 -2.65
N GLN A 97 16.22 -15.76 -2.69
CA GLN A 97 15.73 -16.42 -3.90
C GLN A 97 14.46 -15.80 -4.47
N SER A 98 13.77 -14.94 -3.73
CA SER A 98 12.53 -14.32 -4.19
C SER A 98 12.79 -13.31 -5.30
N SER A 99 11.88 -13.29 -6.28
CA SER A 99 11.67 -12.15 -7.15
C SER A 99 10.82 -11.10 -6.40
N PHE A 100 11.04 -9.83 -6.71
CA PHE A 100 10.25 -8.71 -6.18
C PHE A 100 9.61 -7.91 -7.31
N SER A 101 9.24 -8.58 -8.40
CA SER A 101 8.52 -7.98 -9.53
C SER A 101 7.02 -7.83 -9.22
N PRO A 102 6.27 -7.03 -9.99
CA PRO A 102 4.81 -6.95 -9.86
C PRO A 102 4.12 -8.32 -9.89
N GLU A 103 4.56 -9.23 -10.75
CA GLU A 103 4.01 -10.59 -10.85
C GLU A 103 4.23 -11.39 -9.55
N ALA A 104 5.41 -11.27 -8.94
CA ALA A 104 5.72 -11.94 -7.67
C ALA A 104 4.93 -11.31 -6.51
N ILE A 105 4.79 -9.98 -6.49
CA ILE A 105 3.96 -9.26 -5.51
C ILE A 105 2.50 -9.71 -5.62
N LYS A 106 1.97 -9.81 -6.83
CA LYS A 106 0.60 -10.28 -7.08
C LYS A 106 0.40 -11.73 -6.64
N ALA A 107 1.32 -12.63 -6.97
CA ALA A 107 1.26 -14.03 -6.54
C ALA A 107 1.31 -14.17 -5.01
N HIS A 108 2.16 -13.38 -4.34
CA HIS A 108 2.23 -13.32 -2.88
C HIS A 108 0.93 -12.78 -2.26
N LEU A 109 0.37 -11.69 -2.81
CA LEU A 109 -0.89 -11.12 -2.35
C LEU A 109 -2.05 -12.12 -2.51
N TYR A 110 -2.08 -12.87 -3.61
CA TYR A 110 -3.06 -13.93 -3.81
C TYR A 110 -2.91 -15.06 -2.79
N GLY A 111 -1.68 -15.52 -2.54
CA GLY A 111 -1.41 -16.51 -1.51
C GLY A 111 -1.83 -16.03 -0.11
N PHE A 112 -1.56 -14.78 0.23
CA PHE A 112 -2.02 -14.18 1.48
C PHE A 112 -3.56 -14.14 1.56
N TRP A 113 -4.22 -13.60 0.53
CA TRP A 113 -5.68 -13.54 0.47
C TRP A 113 -6.30 -14.93 0.62
N GLN A 114 -5.79 -15.91 -0.11
CA GLN A 114 -6.33 -17.28 -0.11
C GLN A 114 -6.17 -17.97 1.26
N GLN A 115 -5.08 -17.73 1.97
CA GLN A 115 -4.78 -18.41 3.23
C GLN A 115 -5.31 -17.68 4.46
N ALA A 116 -5.44 -16.34 4.41
CA ALA A 116 -5.86 -15.53 5.56
C ALA A 116 -7.34 -15.11 5.50
N ILE A 117 -7.88 -14.84 4.30
CA ILE A 117 -9.20 -14.21 4.14
C ILE A 117 -10.17 -15.14 3.40
N ALA A 118 -9.81 -15.62 2.21
CA ALA A 118 -10.54 -16.57 1.35
C ALA A 118 -12.01 -16.16 1.04
N ARG A 119 -12.30 -14.86 1.06
CA ARG A 119 -13.61 -14.25 0.74
C ARG A 119 -13.37 -13.02 -0.12
N PRO A 120 -14.30 -12.63 -1.02
CA PRO A 120 -14.19 -11.36 -1.75
C PRO A 120 -13.96 -10.20 -0.78
N VAL A 121 -13.11 -9.25 -1.19
CA VAL A 121 -12.69 -8.12 -0.35
C VAL A 121 -13.05 -6.78 -0.99
N ILE A 122 -13.19 -5.77 -0.15
CA ILE A 122 -13.06 -4.37 -0.56
C ILE A 122 -11.57 -4.09 -0.59
N LEU A 123 -11.00 -3.98 -1.80
CA LEU A 123 -9.56 -3.81 -1.97
C LEU A 123 -9.21 -2.33 -2.02
N VAL A 124 -8.41 -1.87 -1.05
CA VAL A 124 -8.01 -0.46 -0.91
C VAL A 124 -6.52 -0.33 -1.15
N GLY A 125 -6.13 0.44 -2.16
CA GLY A 125 -4.72 0.65 -2.48
C GLY A 125 -4.31 2.11 -2.42
N ALA A 126 -3.23 2.41 -1.67
CA ALA A 126 -2.64 3.74 -1.60
C ALA A 126 -1.42 3.83 -2.52
N SER A 127 -1.34 4.87 -3.36
CA SER A 127 -0.18 5.12 -4.23
C SER A 127 0.19 3.86 -5.06
N MET A 128 1.39 3.31 -4.90
CA MET A 128 1.81 2.04 -5.53
C MET A 128 0.87 0.88 -5.17
N GLY A 129 0.34 0.84 -3.94
CA GLY A 129 -0.65 -0.15 -3.52
C GLY A 129 -1.91 -0.12 -4.37
N GLY A 130 -2.27 1.05 -4.92
CA GLY A 130 -3.37 1.17 -5.89
C GLY A 130 -3.05 0.51 -7.22
N ALA A 131 -1.83 0.63 -7.73
CA ALA A 131 -1.39 -0.12 -8.92
C ALA A 131 -1.39 -1.64 -8.67
N ALA A 132 -0.97 -2.08 -7.47
CA ALA A 132 -1.04 -3.48 -7.06
C ALA A 132 -2.49 -3.97 -6.96
N ALA A 133 -3.40 -3.14 -6.43
CA ALA A 133 -4.83 -3.44 -6.34
C ALA A 133 -5.48 -3.59 -7.72
N ILE A 134 -5.15 -2.71 -8.67
CA ILE A 134 -5.62 -2.79 -10.05
C ILE A 134 -5.13 -4.08 -10.71
N ASP A 135 -3.83 -4.39 -10.62
CA ASP A 135 -3.25 -5.63 -11.18
C ASP A 135 -3.90 -6.88 -10.58
N PHE A 136 -4.14 -6.87 -9.27
CA PHE A 136 -4.81 -7.95 -8.57
C PHE A 136 -6.26 -8.13 -9.04
N ALA A 137 -7.05 -7.05 -9.08
CA ALA A 137 -8.45 -7.09 -9.50
C ALA A 137 -8.62 -7.50 -10.96
N LEU A 138 -7.71 -7.09 -11.86
CA LEU A 138 -7.70 -7.54 -13.26
C LEU A 138 -7.40 -9.04 -13.41
N THR A 139 -6.62 -9.61 -12.49
CA THR A 139 -6.18 -11.00 -12.56
C THR A 139 -7.12 -11.95 -11.81
N TYR A 140 -7.67 -11.51 -10.68
CA TYR A 140 -8.53 -12.30 -9.78
C TYR A 140 -9.84 -11.55 -9.48
N PRO A 141 -10.68 -11.28 -10.49
CA PRO A 141 -11.88 -10.46 -10.33
C PRO A 141 -12.86 -11.04 -9.29
N GLU A 142 -12.91 -12.35 -9.13
CA GLU A 142 -13.76 -13.02 -8.14
C GLU A 142 -13.34 -12.79 -6.70
N SER A 143 -12.12 -12.31 -6.48
CA SER A 143 -11.57 -12.02 -5.15
C SER A 143 -11.84 -10.59 -4.69
N VAL A 144 -12.36 -9.72 -5.56
CA VAL A 144 -12.55 -8.30 -5.28
C VAL A 144 -14.00 -7.89 -5.51
N GLU A 145 -14.69 -7.47 -4.45
CA GLU A 145 -16.05 -6.97 -4.52
C GLU A 145 -16.09 -5.49 -4.94
N ARG A 146 -15.20 -4.69 -4.38
CA ARG A 146 -15.09 -3.24 -4.65
C ARG A 146 -13.64 -2.81 -4.64
N LEU A 147 -13.33 -1.74 -5.38
CA LEU A 147 -12.00 -1.16 -5.46
C LEU A 147 -11.99 0.27 -4.91
N VAL A 148 -11.04 0.58 -4.04
CA VAL A 148 -10.80 1.94 -3.53
C VAL A 148 -9.37 2.36 -3.83
N LEU A 149 -9.19 3.48 -4.48
CA LEU A 149 -7.90 4.01 -4.92
C LEU A 149 -7.61 5.32 -4.18
N LEU A 150 -6.55 5.34 -3.37
CA LEU A 150 -6.13 6.51 -2.59
C LEU A 150 -4.88 7.09 -3.25
N ASP A 151 -5.00 8.28 -3.89
CA ASP A 151 -3.88 8.94 -4.60
C ASP A 151 -3.03 7.91 -5.37
N SER A 152 -3.70 7.15 -6.24
CA SER A 152 -3.20 5.89 -6.79
C SER A 152 -2.23 6.07 -7.93
N ALA A 153 -1.16 5.28 -7.95
CA ALA A 153 -0.40 4.98 -9.16
C ALA A 153 -1.17 4.01 -10.08
N GLY A 154 -0.66 3.78 -11.30
CA GLY A 154 -1.24 2.83 -12.26
C GLY A 154 -1.73 3.45 -13.57
N ILE A 155 -1.73 4.79 -13.70
CA ILE A 155 -2.00 5.48 -14.97
C ILE A 155 -0.72 5.75 -15.76
N ALA A 156 0.31 6.27 -15.09
CA ALA A 156 1.62 6.47 -15.71
C ALA A 156 2.50 5.22 -15.51
N ASN A 157 3.40 4.99 -16.46
CA ASN A 157 4.47 4.01 -16.25
C ASN A 157 5.38 4.46 -15.12
N GLY A 158 5.86 3.51 -14.32
CA GLY A 158 6.86 3.78 -13.29
C GLY A 158 8.16 4.38 -13.88
N PRO A 159 9.06 4.88 -13.02
CA PRO A 159 10.28 5.54 -13.47
C PRO A 159 11.20 4.57 -14.21
N VAL A 160 11.22 4.68 -15.54
CA VAL A 160 11.95 3.78 -16.47
C VAL A 160 13.46 3.82 -16.23
N LEU A 161 14.02 4.94 -15.77
CA LEU A 161 15.46 5.11 -15.54
C LEU A 161 16.03 4.11 -14.52
N GLY A 162 15.28 3.77 -13.49
CA GLY A 162 15.72 2.80 -12.49
C GLY A 162 16.02 1.40 -13.05
N LYS A 163 15.31 1.01 -14.11
CA LYS A 163 15.47 -0.27 -14.79
C LYS A 163 16.87 -0.45 -15.39
N TYR A 164 17.51 0.65 -15.80
CA TYR A 164 18.81 0.65 -16.46
C TYR A 164 19.99 0.92 -15.51
N LEU A 165 19.74 1.10 -14.22
CA LEU A 165 20.81 1.25 -13.25
C LEU A 165 21.56 -0.08 -13.08
N PHE A 166 22.87 -0.03 -13.21
CA PHE A 166 23.77 -1.17 -13.01
C PHE A 166 24.75 -0.90 -11.86
N PRO A 167 25.35 -1.94 -11.27
CA PRO A 167 26.33 -1.76 -10.19
C PRO A 167 27.51 -0.88 -10.61
N PRO A 168 27.96 0.05 -9.75
CA PRO A 168 27.51 0.31 -8.38
C PRO A 168 26.35 1.31 -8.27
N PHE A 169 25.82 1.88 -9.37
CA PHE A 169 24.87 2.99 -9.38
C PHE A 169 23.51 2.63 -8.77
N ASP A 170 23.02 1.39 -8.96
CA ASP A 170 21.83 0.88 -8.31
C ASP A 170 21.95 0.89 -6.77
N SER A 171 23.11 0.45 -6.28
CA SER A 171 23.43 0.47 -4.86
C SER A 171 23.58 1.88 -4.30
N LEU A 172 24.15 2.80 -5.06
CA LEU A 172 24.29 4.19 -4.68
C LEU A 172 22.91 4.88 -4.62
N ALA A 173 22.05 4.60 -5.59
CA ALA A 173 20.66 5.12 -5.60
C ALA A 173 19.86 4.63 -4.40
N ALA A 174 19.91 3.33 -4.08
CA ALA A 174 19.25 2.78 -2.89
C ALA A 174 19.80 3.39 -1.59
N ASN A 175 21.13 3.51 -1.45
CA ASN A 175 21.74 4.15 -0.31
C ASN A 175 21.38 5.65 -0.21
N PHE A 176 21.22 6.34 -1.33
CA PHE A 176 20.74 7.73 -1.35
C PHE A 176 19.32 7.83 -0.81
N LEU A 177 18.41 6.96 -1.26
CA LEU A 177 17.02 6.92 -0.78
C LEU A 177 16.92 6.59 0.72
N ARG A 178 17.88 5.82 1.28
CA ARG A 178 17.93 5.52 2.72
C ARG A 178 18.35 6.72 3.58
N ARG A 179 18.96 7.76 3.01
CA ARG A 179 19.45 8.89 3.80
C ARG A 179 18.32 9.57 4.55
N PRO A 180 18.47 9.84 5.87
CA PRO A 180 17.41 10.45 6.68
C PRO A 180 16.88 11.77 6.10
N GLY A 181 17.77 12.63 5.57
CA GLY A 181 17.35 13.88 4.93
C GLY A 181 16.49 13.69 3.68
N VAL A 182 16.81 12.69 2.85
CA VAL A 182 16.02 12.35 1.66
C VAL A 182 14.66 11.80 2.06
N ARG A 183 14.63 10.85 3.02
CA ARG A 183 13.38 10.31 3.59
C ARG A 183 12.50 11.39 4.19
N ASN A 184 13.09 12.28 4.98
CA ASN A 184 12.37 13.41 5.54
C ASN A 184 11.78 14.32 4.46
N GLN A 185 12.52 14.60 3.39
CA GLN A 185 12.03 15.44 2.29
C GLN A 185 10.86 14.77 1.55
N ILE A 186 10.94 13.47 1.29
CA ILE A 186 9.86 12.69 0.66
C ILE A 186 8.61 12.73 1.56
N SER A 187 8.77 12.40 2.84
CA SER A 187 7.68 12.43 3.81
C SER A 187 7.07 13.83 3.92
N TYR A 188 7.91 14.88 4.05
CA TYR A 188 7.47 16.27 4.09
C TYR A 188 6.66 16.66 2.85
N SER A 189 7.05 16.19 1.67
CA SER A 189 6.36 16.51 0.41
C SER A 189 5.01 15.81 0.29
N ALA A 190 4.84 14.66 0.95
CA ALA A 190 3.62 13.88 0.89
C ALA A 190 2.43 14.53 1.62
N TYR A 191 2.68 15.26 2.72
CA TYR A 191 1.64 15.97 3.47
C TYR A 191 1.40 17.37 2.92
N PHE A 192 0.16 17.85 2.93
CA PHE A 192 -0.20 19.26 2.79
C PHE A 192 0.09 19.99 4.12
N ASP A 193 -0.46 19.50 5.22
CA ASP A 193 -0.14 19.99 6.57
C ASP A 193 1.22 19.44 7.03
N LYS A 194 2.24 20.30 6.97
CA LYS A 194 3.62 19.94 7.29
C LYS A 194 3.84 19.61 8.78
N SER A 195 2.92 19.99 9.66
CA SER A 195 2.99 19.63 11.08
C SER A 195 2.83 18.13 11.32
N LEU A 196 2.15 17.43 10.40
CA LEU A 196 1.95 15.98 10.45
C LEU A 196 3.21 15.17 10.09
N ASN A 197 4.25 15.82 9.53
CA ASN A 197 5.56 15.18 9.35
C ASN A 197 6.34 15.16 10.68
N SER A 198 5.72 14.60 11.71
CA SER A 198 6.26 14.46 13.06
C SER A 198 7.49 13.55 13.12
N ALA A 199 8.19 13.52 14.25
CA ALA A 199 9.26 12.54 14.48
C ALA A 199 8.73 11.10 14.41
N ASP A 200 7.52 10.87 14.94
CA ASP A 200 6.83 9.59 14.89
C ASP A 200 6.48 9.18 13.45
N ALA A 201 5.89 10.09 12.67
CA ALA A 201 5.57 9.83 11.26
C ALA A 201 6.81 9.43 10.45
N ARG A 202 7.95 10.12 10.68
CA ARG A 202 9.24 9.77 10.06
C ARG A 202 9.78 8.42 10.54
N CYS A 203 9.62 8.11 11.82
CA CYS A 203 9.97 6.81 12.38
C CYS A 203 9.15 5.69 11.70
N CYS A 204 7.82 5.80 11.65
CA CYS A 204 6.94 4.86 10.95
C CYS A 204 7.37 4.63 9.50
N ALA A 205 7.68 5.71 8.76
CA ALA A 205 8.08 5.66 7.36
C ALA A 205 9.47 5.06 7.13
N ALA A 206 10.29 4.87 8.18
CA ALA A 206 11.68 4.43 8.07
C ALA A 206 11.97 3.09 8.76
N LEU A 207 11.11 2.59 9.65
CA LEU A 207 11.35 1.37 10.44
C LEU A 207 11.74 0.17 9.58
N HIS A 208 11.04 -0.07 8.48
CA HIS A 208 11.28 -1.21 7.59
C HIS A 208 12.64 -1.17 6.87
N LEU A 209 13.31 -0.02 6.83
CA LEU A 209 14.63 0.14 6.22
C LEU A 209 15.72 -0.65 6.97
N ASP A 210 15.49 -0.95 8.25
CA ASP A 210 16.41 -1.72 9.08
C ASP A 210 16.20 -3.24 8.95
N CYS A 211 15.19 -3.67 8.20
CA CYS A 211 14.95 -5.08 7.92
C CYS A 211 15.98 -5.64 6.93
N ALA A 212 16.37 -6.89 7.17
CA ALA A 212 17.29 -7.61 6.29
C ALA A 212 16.75 -7.65 4.83
N GLY A 213 17.64 -7.51 3.86
CA GLY A 213 17.30 -7.61 2.44
C GLY A 213 16.60 -6.39 1.84
N TRP A 214 16.30 -5.33 2.62
CA TRP A 214 15.61 -4.13 2.11
C TRP A 214 16.24 -3.58 0.83
N LYS A 215 17.54 -3.34 0.85
CA LYS A 215 18.27 -2.76 -0.30
C LYS A 215 18.18 -3.64 -1.54
N GLN A 216 18.36 -4.94 -1.37
CA GLN A 216 18.33 -5.91 -2.47
C GLN A 216 16.92 -6.00 -3.07
N ALA A 217 15.89 -6.03 -2.25
CA ALA A 217 14.50 -6.05 -2.71
C ALA A 217 14.16 -4.78 -3.49
N LEU A 218 14.52 -3.59 -2.96
CA LEU A 218 14.31 -2.32 -3.63
C LEU A 218 14.99 -2.27 -5.01
N ILE A 219 16.25 -2.72 -5.09
CA ILE A 219 16.98 -2.78 -6.35
C ILE A 219 16.31 -3.75 -7.33
N LYS A 220 15.94 -4.96 -6.89
CA LYS A 220 15.27 -5.95 -7.74
C LYS A 220 13.92 -5.43 -8.25
N PHE A 221 13.09 -4.83 -7.38
CA PHE A 221 11.82 -4.21 -7.78
C PHE A 221 12.03 -3.10 -8.82
N THR A 222 12.98 -2.20 -8.57
CA THR A 222 13.28 -1.10 -9.50
C THR A 222 13.76 -1.62 -10.87
N LYS A 223 14.59 -2.67 -10.88
CA LYS A 223 15.07 -3.32 -12.11
C LYS A 223 13.97 -4.08 -12.85
N SER A 224 12.93 -4.57 -12.19
CA SER A 224 11.78 -5.18 -12.86
C SER A 224 10.99 -4.14 -13.69
N GLY A 225 11.18 -2.86 -13.40
CA GLY A 225 10.45 -1.75 -14.02
C GLY A 225 9.25 -1.27 -13.21
N GLY A 226 8.96 -1.92 -12.07
CA GLY A 226 7.79 -1.63 -11.25
C GLY A 226 6.46 -1.93 -11.96
N PHE A 227 5.37 -1.43 -11.41
CA PHE A 227 4.05 -1.62 -12.02
C PHE A 227 3.94 -0.84 -13.34
N PRO A 228 3.38 -1.46 -14.41
CA PRO A 228 3.13 -0.79 -15.67
C PRO A 228 1.94 0.17 -15.58
N SER A 229 1.67 0.88 -16.66
CA SER A 229 0.40 1.60 -16.83
C SER A 229 -0.73 0.63 -17.12
N PHE A 230 -1.81 0.74 -16.39
CA PHE A 230 -3.07 0.01 -16.60
C PHE A 230 -4.14 0.85 -17.32
N ALA A 231 -3.80 2.04 -17.80
CA ALA A 231 -4.75 3.00 -18.39
C ALA A 231 -5.63 2.39 -19.50
N SER A 232 -5.09 1.49 -20.33
CA SER A 232 -5.84 0.80 -21.39
C SER A 232 -6.70 -0.35 -20.89
N GLN A 233 -6.46 -0.84 -19.67
CA GLN A 233 -7.14 -2.01 -19.10
C GLN A 233 -8.22 -1.63 -18.06
N LEU A 234 -8.27 -0.37 -17.60
CA LEU A 234 -9.21 0.07 -16.57
C LEU A 234 -10.67 -0.24 -16.92
N ARG A 235 -11.04 -0.17 -18.21
CA ARG A 235 -12.40 -0.50 -18.68
C ARG A 235 -12.78 -1.98 -18.54
N GLN A 236 -11.81 -2.87 -18.27
CA GLN A 236 -12.05 -4.29 -18.02
C GLN A 236 -12.47 -4.54 -16.56
N LEU A 237 -12.27 -3.57 -15.68
CA LEU A 237 -12.71 -3.62 -14.29
C LEU A 237 -14.19 -3.20 -14.23
N ASP A 238 -15.06 -4.19 -14.25
CA ASP A 238 -16.51 -3.99 -14.08
C ASP A 238 -16.90 -4.26 -12.62
N LEU A 239 -16.39 -3.42 -11.73
CA LEU A 239 -16.70 -3.47 -10.30
C LEU A 239 -16.84 -2.04 -9.76
N PRO A 240 -17.70 -1.83 -8.73
CA PRO A 240 -17.83 -0.53 -8.10
C PRO A 240 -16.48 -0.03 -7.60
N SER A 241 -16.12 1.19 -7.98
CA SER A 241 -14.81 1.76 -7.68
C SER A 241 -14.93 3.16 -7.08
N LEU A 242 -14.14 3.43 -6.04
CA LEU A 242 -14.04 4.74 -5.41
C LEU A 242 -12.62 5.28 -5.60
N ILE A 243 -12.49 6.49 -6.10
CA ILE A 243 -11.23 7.22 -6.22
C ILE A 243 -11.26 8.34 -5.19
N ILE A 244 -10.31 8.35 -4.25
CA ILE A 244 -10.13 9.42 -3.27
C ILE A 244 -8.80 10.08 -3.56
N TRP A 245 -8.79 11.41 -3.69
CA TRP A 245 -7.58 12.13 -4.10
C TRP A 245 -7.43 13.45 -3.34
N GLY A 246 -6.22 13.69 -2.82
CA GLY A 246 -5.88 14.96 -2.19
C GLY A 246 -5.72 16.07 -3.25
N GLU A 247 -6.40 17.21 -3.03
CA GLU A 247 -6.31 18.36 -3.95
C GLU A 247 -4.90 18.94 -4.06
N GLU A 248 -4.07 18.72 -3.02
CA GLU A 248 -2.71 19.23 -2.91
C GLU A 248 -1.64 18.14 -3.07
N ASP A 249 -1.98 17.02 -3.72
CA ASP A 249 -0.99 15.97 -3.99
C ASP A 249 0.15 16.51 -4.87
N ARG A 250 1.36 16.53 -4.28
CA ARG A 250 2.61 16.97 -4.93
C ARG A 250 3.55 15.81 -5.28
N ILE A 251 3.13 14.58 -5.02
CA ILE A 251 3.90 13.37 -5.37
C ILE A 251 3.51 12.88 -6.76
N LEU A 252 2.22 12.61 -6.99
CA LEU A 252 1.70 12.18 -8.29
C LEU A 252 1.03 13.33 -9.05
N GLY A 253 0.67 14.40 -8.35
CA GLY A 253 -0.19 15.45 -8.88
C GLY A 253 -1.64 14.99 -9.02
N THR A 254 -2.49 15.83 -9.59
CA THR A 254 -3.95 15.61 -9.57
C THR A 254 -4.53 15.15 -10.91
N LYS A 255 -3.72 15.11 -11.98
CA LYS A 255 -4.21 14.82 -13.35
C LYS A 255 -4.73 13.39 -13.51
N ASP A 256 -4.15 12.45 -12.78
CA ASP A 256 -4.49 11.04 -12.93
C ASP A 256 -5.81 10.68 -12.24
N ALA A 257 -6.29 11.44 -11.26
CA ALA A 257 -7.60 11.26 -10.64
C ALA A 257 -8.75 11.25 -11.68
N GLU A 258 -8.79 12.26 -12.54
CA GLU A 258 -9.78 12.34 -13.62
C GLU A 258 -9.58 11.27 -14.70
N ARG A 259 -8.36 10.81 -14.90
CA ARG A 259 -8.07 9.72 -15.85
C ARG A 259 -8.59 8.39 -15.31
N PHE A 260 -8.45 8.13 -14.01
CA PHE A 260 -9.08 6.98 -13.34
C PHE A 260 -10.59 7.04 -13.47
N ARG A 261 -11.22 8.17 -13.13
CA ARG A 261 -12.68 8.35 -13.23
C ARG A 261 -13.22 8.09 -14.64
N LYS A 262 -12.49 8.50 -15.68
CA LYS A 262 -12.86 8.26 -17.09
C LYS A 262 -12.57 6.83 -17.55
N GLY A 263 -11.59 6.17 -16.94
CA GLY A 263 -11.16 4.83 -17.29
C GLY A 263 -12.00 3.74 -16.66
N LEU A 264 -12.38 3.89 -15.40
CA LEU A 264 -13.20 2.95 -14.63
C LEU A 264 -14.68 3.21 -14.93
N VAL A 265 -15.40 2.18 -15.41
CA VAL A 265 -16.77 2.32 -15.89
C VAL A 265 -17.75 2.70 -14.79
N ASN A 266 -17.61 2.03 -13.63
CA ASN A 266 -18.46 2.24 -12.45
C ASN A 266 -17.64 2.89 -11.34
N SER A 267 -17.38 4.21 -11.45
CA SER A 267 -16.51 4.90 -10.50
C SER A 267 -17.03 6.23 -10.00
N GLN A 268 -16.75 6.50 -8.73
CA GLN A 268 -16.93 7.79 -8.07
C GLN A 268 -15.57 8.41 -7.78
N LEU A 269 -15.47 9.73 -7.89
CA LEU A 269 -14.27 10.50 -7.53
C LEU A 269 -14.62 11.47 -6.39
N VAL A 270 -13.87 11.38 -5.31
CA VAL A 270 -13.96 12.25 -4.13
C VAL A 270 -12.64 13.00 -3.98
N TRP A 271 -12.70 14.32 -4.07
CA TRP A 271 -11.60 15.21 -3.77
C TRP A 271 -11.54 15.51 -2.28
N VAL A 272 -10.34 15.45 -1.71
CA VAL A 272 -10.11 15.79 -0.30
C VAL A 272 -9.41 17.15 -0.24
N PRO A 273 -10.12 18.22 0.15
CA PRO A 273 -9.54 19.56 0.21
C PRO A 273 -8.51 19.67 1.34
N SER A 274 -7.46 20.47 1.10
CA SER A 274 -6.35 20.68 2.04
C SER A 274 -5.67 19.37 2.46
N CYS A 275 -5.45 18.47 1.50
CA CYS A 275 -4.85 17.16 1.70
C CYS A 275 -3.81 16.88 0.63
N GLY A 276 -2.66 16.36 1.05
CA GLY A 276 -1.58 15.92 0.16
C GLY A 276 -1.79 14.50 -0.37
N HIS A 277 -0.68 13.80 -0.60
CA HIS A 277 -0.62 12.46 -1.20
C HIS A 277 -1.09 11.32 -0.29
N VAL A 278 -1.33 11.57 0.99
CA VAL A 278 -1.58 10.51 1.98
C VAL A 278 -2.90 10.76 2.75
N PRO A 279 -4.07 10.75 2.07
CA PRO A 279 -5.35 11.06 2.72
C PRO A 279 -5.69 10.09 3.86
N HIS A 280 -5.25 8.84 3.78
CA HIS A 280 -5.38 7.83 4.83
C HIS A 280 -4.57 8.14 6.11
N LEU A 281 -3.61 9.05 6.03
CA LEU A 281 -2.84 9.56 7.17
C LEU A 281 -3.23 10.98 7.55
N GLU A 282 -3.32 11.87 6.57
CA GLU A 282 -3.55 13.30 6.78
C GLU A 282 -5.01 13.62 7.07
N CYS A 283 -5.92 12.96 6.36
CA CYS A 283 -7.36 13.17 6.42
C CYS A 283 -8.11 11.87 6.69
N ALA A 284 -7.61 11.02 7.60
CA ALA A 284 -8.11 9.67 7.82
C ALA A 284 -9.62 9.60 8.07
N GLU A 285 -10.18 10.54 8.84
CA GLU A 285 -11.62 10.58 9.12
C GLU A 285 -12.47 10.92 7.87
N LYS A 286 -12.01 11.87 7.03
CA LYS A 286 -12.71 12.18 5.76
C LYS A 286 -12.60 10.99 4.79
N THR A 287 -11.46 10.32 4.78
CA THR A 287 -11.21 9.11 3.97
C THR A 287 -12.14 7.98 4.40
N ARG A 288 -12.24 7.72 5.71
CA ARG A 288 -13.20 6.75 6.28
C ARG A 288 -14.63 7.06 5.84
N GLN A 289 -15.09 8.30 6.06
CA GLN A 289 -16.45 8.71 5.71
C GLN A 289 -16.76 8.55 4.22
N ALA A 290 -15.81 8.83 3.34
CA ALA A 290 -15.95 8.61 1.90
C ALA A 290 -16.11 7.11 1.58
N ILE A 291 -15.28 6.26 2.20
CA ILE A 291 -15.35 4.81 2.03
C ILE A 291 -16.67 4.28 2.55
N GLU A 292 -17.08 4.61 3.78
CA GLU A 292 -18.33 4.12 4.37
C GLU A 292 -19.56 4.56 3.59
N ARG A 293 -19.60 5.80 3.07
CA ARG A 293 -20.67 6.26 2.20
C ARG A 293 -20.74 5.42 0.94
N PHE A 294 -19.62 5.20 0.27
CA PHE A 294 -19.53 4.35 -0.92
C PHE A 294 -19.99 2.91 -0.66
N LEU A 295 -19.72 2.37 0.54
CA LEU A 295 -20.17 1.04 0.92
C LEU A 295 -21.69 0.98 1.23
N GLY A 296 -22.27 2.07 1.70
CA GLY A 296 -23.71 2.16 2.08
C GLY A 296 -24.66 2.47 0.93
N GLU A 297 -24.19 2.95 -0.23
CA GLU A 297 -25.05 3.42 -1.32
C GLU A 297 -25.81 2.30 -2.07
N GLU A 298 -25.44 1.04 -1.96
CA GLU A 298 -26.15 -0.09 -2.62
C GLU A 298 -27.26 -0.74 -1.77
N GLY A 299 -27.52 -0.27 -0.56
CA GLY A 299 -28.63 -0.77 0.27
C GLY A 299 -30.02 -0.23 -0.12
N ASN A 300 -30.10 0.63 -1.16
CA ASN A 300 -31.32 1.35 -1.55
C ASN A 300 -31.69 1.24 -3.05
N SER A 301 -31.21 0.23 -3.77
CA SER A 301 -31.62 0.01 -5.18
C SER A 301 -32.33 -1.32 -5.36
#